data_af44c4a89815edb70b1f0c091a9d69a2
#
_entry.id   af44c4a89815edb70b1f0c091a9d69a2
#
_cell.length_a   1.000
_cell.length_b   1.000
_cell.length_c   1.000
_cell.angle_alpha   90.00
_cell.angle_beta   90.00
_cell.angle_gamma   90.00
#
_symmetry.space_group_name_H-M   'P 1'
#
loop_
_entity.id
_entity.type
_entity.pdbx_description
1 polymer ?
#
loop_
_entity_poly.entity_id
_entity_poly.type
_entity_poly.pdbx_seq_one_letter_code
_entity_poly.pdbx_strand_id
1 'polypeptide(L)'
;MVLLGPPRSGKGVHIVINAILDAPGAVITTSTRPDNLTAALQARAKVGPVAVFDPQRLAPGIPSATRWSPIRGCENPQTAMVRAKALTAGAASGTTDSNFWQSSAEAAVRCLLHAAALGDRTPADLYRWSLSGAHAREAVMILAAHPGAAASWHQGLEAIVGADQKQRDSVWAMVAIAFAALADPKVLDAVSPGPGEQFDPQTFLRQRGTVFLVGTSTGASATAGLVGAFVEDVAEAARRLAAASPGARIDPPLSMILDEAANYPLPSLPSLMSEGGGTGITTMVVLQSLAQARAVWGEHEACAIWDAAIVKVILGGGSNARDLEDLSKLIGQRDERQFSDSTGADGRRSSSSSRREVPIMDTSRLRMLPFGTAVLMLRAARPIVLSMTAWTQRADAGELKLSRRRLEQMIQGASCAAHESLVPLGDEEAHEPGPV
;
A
#
# COMPACT_ATOMS: atom_id res chain seq x y z
N MET A 1 5.69 -3.31 -12.48
CA MET A 1 7.13 -3.27 -12.08
C MET A 1 7.25 -3.72 -10.63
N VAL A 2 8.31 -4.50 -10.29
CA VAL A 2 8.67 -4.79 -8.90
C VAL A 2 10.04 -4.19 -8.60
N LEU A 3 10.13 -3.46 -7.48
CA LEU A 3 11.36 -2.88 -6.96
C LEU A 3 11.72 -3.57 -5.64
N LEU A 4 12.85 -4.24 -5.59
CA LEU A 4 13.38 -4.89 -4.39
C LEU A 4 14.54 -4.08 -3.82
N GLY A 5 14.46 -3.79 -2.53
CA GLY A 5 15.57 -3.15 -1.82
C GLY A 5 15.29 -3.00 -0.32
N PRO A 6 16.25 -3.30 0.53
CA PRO A 6 16.10 -3.18 1.98
C PRO A 6 15.90 -1.72 2.42
N PRO A 7 15.64 -1.45 3.70
CA PRO A 7 15.63 -0.11 4.23
C PRO A 7 16.93 0.64 3.91
N ARG A 8 16.83 1.94 3.61
CA ARG A 8 17.96 2.84 3.28
C ARG A 8 18.76 2.48 2.01
N SER A 9 18.23 1.61 1.13
CA SER A 9 18.88 1.28 -0.16
C SER A 9 18.73 2.36 -1.23
N GLY A 10 18.03 3.45 -0.95
CA GLY A 10 17.82 4.55 -1.91
C GLY A 10 16.57 4.44 -2.77
N LYS A 11 15.64 3.52 -2.49
CA LYS A 11 14.37 3.34 -3.22
C LYS A 11 13.62 4.66 -3.45
N GLY A 12 13.36 5.39 -2.36
CA GLY A 12 12.63 6.67 -2.41
C GLY A 12 13.37 7.72 -3.24
N VAL A 13 14.66 7.90 -2.95
CA VAL A 13 15.49 8.95 -3.55
C VAL A 13 15.71 8.77 -5.05
N HIS A 14 15.92 7.53 -5.51
CA HIS A 14 16.31 7.28 -6.90
C HIS A 14 15.13 6.88 -7.78
N ILE A 15 14.10 6.20 -7.23
CA ILE A 15 13.07 5.59 -8.06
C ILE A 15 11.67 6.11 -7.71
N VAL A 16 11.21 5.96 -6.47
CA VAL A 16 9.81 6.25 -6.09
C VAL A 16 9.44 7.70 -6.33
N ILE A 17 10.22 8.64 -5.79
CA ILE A 17 9.93 10.08 -5.95
C ILE A 17 10.00 10.49 -7.44
N ASN A 18 11.01 10.02 -8.19
CA ASN A 18 11.09 10.28 -9.63
C ASN A 18 9.87 9.72 -10.38
N ALA A 19 9.43 8.50 -10.05
CA ALA A 19 8.26 7.90 -10.68
C ALA A 19 6.97 8.70 -10.40
N ILE A 20 6.82 9.26 -9.19
CA ILE A 20 5.69 10.15 -8.86
C ILE A 20 5.77 11.43 -9.68
N LEU A 21 6.94 12.07 -9.74
CA LEU A 21 7.16 13.33 -10.44
C LEU A 21 6.92 13.22 -11.96
N ASP A 22 7.38 12.12 -12.57
CA ASP A 22 7.36 11.90 -14.02
C ASP A 22 6.08 11.19 -14.51
N ALA A 23 5.15 10.85 -13.63
CA ALA A 23 3.91 10.19 -14.00
C ALA A 23 3.05 11.08 -14.94
N PRO A 24 2.64 10.59 -16.13
CA PRO A 24 1.94 11.41 -17.13
C PRO A 24 0.46 11.64 -16.79
N GLY A 25 -0.14 10.79 -15.98
CA GLY A 25 -1.54 10.80 -15.61
C GLY A 25 -1.79 10.92 -14.12
N ALA A 26 -2.91 10.36 -13.68
CA ALA A 26 -3.23 10.29 -12.27
C ALA A 26 -2.22 9.41 -11.50
N VAL A 27 -1.99 9.73 -10.24
CA VAL A 27 -1.07 8.99 -9.36
C VAL A 27 -1.77 8.61 -8.07
N ILE A 28 -1.64 7.36 -7.65
CA ILE A 28 -1.89 6.94 -6.28
C ILE A 28 -0.59 6.41 -5.69
N THR A 29 -0.22 6.89 -4.53
CA THR A 29 1.01 6.43 -3.86
C THR A 29 0.76 6.20 -2.37
N THR A 30 1.32 5.10 -1.86
CA THR A 30 1.30 4.75 -0.44
C THR A 30 2.64 5.03 0.20
N SER A 31 2.66 5.38 1.47
CA SER A 31 3.88 5.49 2.27
C SER A 31 3.56 5.44 3.76
N THR A 32 4.48 4.92 4.56
CA THR A 32 4.40 5.01 6.03
C THR A 32 4.97 6.32 6.57
N ARG A 33 5.54 7.16 5.69
CA ARG A 33 6.21 8.42 6.06
C ARG A 33 5.86 9.50 5.03
N PRO A 34 5.89 10.78 5.43
CA PRO A 34 5.57 11.89 4.54
C PRO A 34 6.65 12.24 3.50
N ASP A 35 7.73 11.45 3.37
CA ASP A 35 8.87 11.77 2.50
C ASP A 35 8.49 11.93 1.02
N ASN A 36 7.67 11.02 0.48
CA ASN A 36 7.18 11.07 -0.90
C ASN A 36 6.24 12.27 -1.09
N LEU A 37 5.37 12.52 -0.11
CA LEU A 37 4.44 13.65 -0.08
C LEU A 37 5.19 14.98 -0.12
N THR A 38 6.12 15.22 0.81
CA THR A 38 6.84 16.49 0.93
C THR A 38 7.70 16.79 -0.28
N ALA A 39 8.26 15.77 -0.93
CA ALA A 39 9.08 15.93 -2.13
C ALA A 39 8.27 16.21 -3.41
N ALA A 40 7.05 15.68 -3.55
CA ALA A 40 6.35 15.67 -4.83
C ALA A 40 5.04 16.49 -4.86
N LEU A 41 4.44 16.85 -3.71
CA LEU A 41 3.12 17.47 -3.63
C LEU A 41 2.97 18.70 -4.52
N GLN A 42 3.86 19.69 -4.38
CA GLN A 42 3.74 20.96 -5.13
C GLN A 42 4.01 20.79 -6.63
N ALA A 43 4.92 19.89 -7.00
CA ALA A 43 5.16 19.59 -8.42
C ALA A 43 3.92 18.90 -9.03
N ARG A 44 3.30 17.98 -8.33
CA ARG A 44 2.09 17.29 -8.78
C ARG A 44 0.86 18.19 -8.80
N ALA A 45 0.79 19.19 -7.94
CA ALA A 45 -0.26 20.22 -7.96
C ALA A 45 -0.28 21.04 -9.25
N LYS A 46 0.83 21.11 -10.01
CA LYS A 46 0.88 21.72 -11.34
C LYS A 46 0.29 20.83 -12.45
N VAL A 47 0.17 19.52 -12.21
CA VAL A 47 -0.37 18.55 -13.17
C VAL A 47 -1.88 18.34 -12.99
N GLY A 48 -2.35 18.30 -11.76
CA GLY A 48 -3.75 18.08 -11.40
C GLY A 48 -4.02 18.29 -9.91
N PRO A 49 -5.25 18.07 -9.45
CA PRO A 49 -5.60 18.21 -8.05
C PRO A 49 -4.81 17.22 -7.19
N VAL A 50 -4.42 17.66 -6.00
CA VAL A 50 -3.72 16.81 -5.03
C VAL A 50 -4.62 16.54 -3.85
N ALA A 51 -4.68 15.29 -3.43
CA ALA A 51 -5.40 14.82 -2.24
C ALA A 51 -4.43 14.11 -1.30
N VAL A 52 -4.57 14.35 0.00
CA VAL A 52 -3.77 13.69 1.05
C VAL A 52 -4.70 12.99 2.01
N PHE A 53 -4.67 11.67 2.02
CA PHE A 53 -5.39 10.86 3.00
C PHE A 53 -4.40 10.41 4.08
N ASP A 54 -4.49 11.08 5.21
CA ASP A 54 -3.62 10.87 6.38
C ASP A 54 -4.50 10.71 7.65
N PRO A 55 -5.14 9.54 7.81
CA PRO A 55 -6.09 9.32 8.89
C PRO A 55 -5.45 9.37 10.28
N GLN A 56 -4.14 9.16 10.39
CA GLN A 56 -3.42 9.20 11.67
C GLN A 56 -2.78 10.56 11.95
N ARG A 57 -2.90 11.51 11.02
CA ARG A 57 -2.27 12.85 11.10
C ARG A 57 -0.76 12.78 11.28
N LEU A 58 -0.09 11.93 10.49
CA LEU A 58 1.38 11.82 10.44
C LEU A 58 2.05 13.02 9.73
N ALA A 59 1.28 13.73 8.91
CA ALA A 59 1.68 14.96 8.23
C ALA A 59 0.67 16.10 8.52
N PRO A 60 0.52 16.54 9.78
CA PRO A 60 -0.45 17.57 10.14
C PRO A 60 -0.11 18.91 9.47
N GLY A 61 -1.13 19.75 9.24
CA GLY A 61 -0.96 21.08 8.66
C GLY A 61 -0.71 21.11 7.16
N ILE A 62 -0.65 19.97 6.48
CA ILE A 62 -0.53 19.91 5.03
C ILE A 62 -1.85 20.33 4.38
N PRO A 63 -1.83 21.24 3.38
CA PRO A 63 -3.00 21.54 2.58
C PRO A 63 -3.42 20.32 1.76
N SER A 64 -4.68 20.30 1.31
CA SER A 64 -5.23 19.20 0.49
C SER A 64 -5.54 17.91 1.27
N ALA A 65 -5.69 17.98 2.60
CA ALA A 65 -6.25 16.88 3.37
C ALA A 65 -7.62 16.48 2.78
N THR A 66 -7.80 15.18 2.53
CA THR A 66 -9.04 14.65 1.97
C THR A 66 -9.67 13.66 2.90
N ARG A 67 -10.99 13.58 2.87
CA ARG A 67 -11.78 12.59 3.58
C ARG A 67 -12.35 11.58 2.60
N TRP A 68 -12.39 10.32 2.99
CA TRP A 68 -12.91 9.25 2.17
C TRP A 68 -13.72 8.26 3.03
N SER A 69 -14.97 8.00 2.66
CA SER A 69 -15.82 7.07 3.41
C SER A 69 -15.71 5.64 2.84
N PRO A 70 -15.49 4.63 3.68
CA PRO A 70 -15.56 3.23 3.27
C PRO A 70 -16.97 2.77 2.90
N ILE A 71 -18.02 3.55 3.21
CA ILE A 71 -19.41 3.23 2.93
C ILE A 71 -19.82 3.67 1.53
N ARG A 72 -19.24 4.77 1.02
CA ARG A 72 -19.64 5.35 -0.26
C ARG A 72 -19.64 4.33 -1.39
N GLY A 73 -20.74 4.25 -2.15
CA GLY A 73 -20.88 3.37 -3.31
C GLY A 73 -21.17 1.91 -2.94
N CYS A 74 -21.26 1.58 -1.64
CA CYS A 74 -21.60 0.24 -1.17
C CYS A 74 -23.10 -0.10 -1.32
N GLU A 75 -23.91 0.82 -1.84
CA GLU A 75 -25.25 0.54 -2.39
C GLU A 75 -25.13 -0.48 -3.54
N ASN A 76 -24.01 -0.47 -4.25
CA ASN A 76 -23.65 -1.51 -5.20
C ASN A 76 -23.01 -2.70 -4.45
N PRO A 77 -23.61 -3.91 -4.52
CA PRO A 77 -23.08 -5.09 -3.84
C PRO A 77 -21.64 -5.44 -4.22
N GLN A 78 -21.25 -5.26 -5.50
CA GLN A 78 -19.89 -5.53 -5.95
C GLN A 78 -18.87 -4.61 -5.26
N THR A 79 -19.19 -3.33 -5.10
CA THR A 79 -18.33 -2.38 -4.37
C THR A 79 -18.17 -2.79 -2.91
N ALA A 80 -19.28 -3.20 -2.25
CA ALA A 80 -19.24 -3.70 -0.88
C ALA A 80 -18.37 -4.96 -0.74
N MET A 81 -18.43 -5.89 -1.71
CA MET A 81 -17.59 -7.10 -1.73
C MET A 81 -16.10 -6.79 -1.86
N VAL A 82 -15.72 -5.95 -2.83
CA VAL A 82 -14.32 -5.56 -3.05
C VAL A 82 -13.76 -4.86 -1.81
N ARG A 83 -14.54 -3.96 -1.23
CA ARG A 83 -14.13 -3.18 -0.06
C ARG A 83 -14.02 -4.03 1.21
N ALA A 84 -14.96 -4.97 1.41
CA ALA A 84 -14.89 -5.92 2.51
C ALA A 84 -13.64 -6.78 2.44
N LYS A 85 -13.31 -7.29 1.25
CA LYS A 85 -12.10 -8.10 1.03
C LYS A 85 -10.83 -7.32 1.39
N ALA A 86 -10.75 -6.03 1.02
CA ALA A 86 -9.61 -5.18 1.36
C ALA A 86 -9.51 -4.89 2.86
N LEU A 87 -10.63 -4.59 3.52
CA LEU A 87 -10.68 -4.32 4.96
C LEU A 87 -10.29 -5.54 5.81
N THR A 88 -10.64 -6.75 5.35
CA THR A 88 -10.34 -8.00 6.06
C THR A 88 -8.99 -8.61 5.70
N ALA A 89 -8.31 -8.13 4.65
CA ALA A 89 -7.05 -8.70 4.17
C ALA A 89 -5.93 -8.71 5.22
N GLY A 90 -5.89 -7.70 6.11
CA GLY A 90 -4.90 -7.60 7.18
C GLY A 90 -5.23 -8.40 8.45
N ALA A 91 -6.43 -8.95 8.56
CA ALA A 91 -6.89 -9.65 9.76
C ALA A 91 -6.43 -11.11 9.83
N ALA A 92 -5.96 -11.68 8.72
CA ALA A 92 -5.58 -13.08 8.62
C ALA A 92 -4.09 -13.29 8.88
N SER A 93 -3.70 -13.62 10.11
CA SER A 93 -2.35 -14.09 10.40
C SER A 93 -2.38 -15.36 11.26
N GLY A 94 -1.99 -16.48 10.68
CA GLY A 94 -1.25 -17.49 11.43
C GLY A 94 -1.88 -18.83 11.79
N THR A 95 -3.09 -19.23 11.34
CA THR A 95 -3.61 -20.58 11.60
C THR A 95 -4.31 -21.21 10.39
N THR A 96 -4.28 -22.54 10.29
CA THR A 96 -4.89 -23.32 9.20
C THR A 96 -6.43 -23.13 9.11
N ASP A 97 -7.10 -22.80 10.19
CA ASP A 97 -8.52 -22.48 10.24
C ASP A 97 -8.83 -21.01 9.92
N SER A 98 -7.81 -20.18 9.72
CA SER A 98 -7.97 -18.73 9.48
C SER A 98 -8.77 -18.43 8.22
N ASN A 99 -8.64 -19.22 7.17
CA ASN A 99 -9.33 -19.00 5.89
C ASN A 99 -10.86 -19.10 6.00
N PHE A 100 -11.37 -20.04 6.81
CA PHE A 100 -12.82 -20.17 7.04
C PHE A 100 -13.38 -18.97 7.81
N TRP A 101 -12.71 -18.60 8.89
CA TRP A 101 -13.13 -17.46 9.71
C TRP A 101 -13.00 -16.14 8.96
N GLN A 102 -11.94 -15.98 8.17
CA GLN A 102 -11.74 -14.81 7.30
C GLN A 102 -12.87 -14.70 6.27
N SER A 103 -13.22 -15.77 5.58
CA SER A 103 -14.30 -15.76 4.59
C SER A 103 -15.65 -15.42 5.23
N SER A 104 -15.90 -15.92 6.44
CA SER A 104 -17.11 -15.58 7.19
C SER A 104 -17.13 -14.13 7.65
N ALA A 105 -15.99 -13.61 8.09
CA ALA A 105 -15.84 -12.19 8.46
C ALA A 105 -15.98 -11.27 7.24
N GLU A 106 -15.40 -11.63 6.09
CA GLU A 106 -15.59 -10.90 4.83
C GLU A 106 -17.07 -10.85 4.43
N ALA A 107 -17.79 -12.01 4.58
CA ALA A 107 -19.21 -12.08 4.33
C ALA A 107 -20.02 -11.17 5.28
N ALA A 108 -19.65 -11.08 6.55
CA ALA A 108 -20.27 -10.14 7.50
C ALA A 108 -19.95 -8.70 7.13
N VAL A 109 -18.68 -8.35 6.90
CA VAL A 109 -18.24 -6.98 6.61
C VAL A 109 -18.90 -6.43 5.34
N ARG A 110 -19.04 -7.24 4.26
CA ARG A 110 -19.74 -6.78 3.04
C ARG A 110 -21.20 -6.45 3.32
N CYS A 111 -21.88 -7.26 4.16
CA CYS A 111 -23.26 -7.00 4.55
C CYS A 111 -23.39 -5.74 5.40
N LEU A 112 -22.45 -5.51 6.34
CA LEU A 112 -22.42 -4.29 7.16
C LEU A 112 -22.20 -3.02 6.31
N LEU A 113 -21.25 -3.06 5.36
CA LEU A 113 -21.00 -1.96 4.43
C LEU A 113 -22.24 -1.65 3.57
N HIS A 114 -22.87 -2.69 3.02
CA HIS A 114 -24.05 -2.55 2.17
C HIS A 114 -25.25 -2.01 2.97
N ALA A 115 -25.49 -2.55 4.17
CA ALA A 115 -26.50 -2.05 5.07
C ALA A 115 -26.28 -0.58 5.46
N ALA A 116 -25.02 -0.21 5.74
CA ALA A 116 -24.67 1.16 6.08
C ALA A 116 -24.96 2.13 4.93
N ALA A 117 -24.62 1.74 3.70
CA ALA A 117 -24.90 2.54 2.51
C ALA A 117 -26.41 2.71 2.25
N LEU A 118 -27.18 1.62 2.33
CA LEU A 118 -28.64 1.64 2.11
C LEU A 118 -29.42 2.37 3.21
N GLY A 119 -28.90 2.34 4.44
CA GLY A 119 -29.54 2.94 5.60
C GLY A 119 -29.01 4.32 6.00
N ASP A 120 -28.21 4.97 5.13
CA ASP A 120 -27.56 6.28 5.40
C ASP A 120 -26.83 6.29 6.76
N ARG A 121 -26.11 5.20 7.06
CA ARG A 121 -25.35 5.05 8.29
C ARG A 121 -23.92 5.58 8.13
N THR A 122 -23.34 5.95 9.27
CA THR A 122 -22.02 6.56 9.37
C THR A 122 -20.92 5.53 9.62
N PRO A 123 -19.64 5.87 9.44
CA PRO A 123 -18.53 5.02 9.89
C PRO A 123 -18.55 4.73 11.40
N ALA A 124 -19.13 5.63 12.21
CA ALA A 124 -19.32 5.37 13.64
C ALA A 124 -20.34 4.24 13.89
N ASP A 125 -21.37 4.13 13.06
CA ASP A 125 -22.32 3.00 13.13
C ASP A 125 -21.65 1.68 12.73
N LEU A 126 -20.78 1.68 11.70
CA LEU A 126 -19.98 0.50 11.34
C LEU A 126 -19.11 0.05 12.52
N TYR A 127 -18.44 1.00 13.18
CA TYR A 127 -17.65 0.68 14.37
C TYR A 127 -18.53 0.10 15.48
N ARG A 128 -19.66 0.71 15.78
CA ARG A 128 -20.62 0.19 16.76
C ARG A 128 -21.09 -1.22 16.43
N TRP A 129 -21.42 -1.50 15.17
CA TRP A 129 -21.84 -2.84 14.73
C TRP A 129 -20.70 -3.87 14.81
N SER A 130 -19.45 -3.44 14.67
CA SER A 130 -18.30 -4.33 14.77
C SER A 130 -18.02 -4.82 16.19
N LEU A 131 -18.54 -4.14 17.23
CA LEU A 131 -18.30 -4.49 18.62
C LEU A 131 -18.99 -5.80 19.04
N SER A 132 -20.14 -6.14 18.45
CA SER A 132 -20.81 -7.42 18.72
C SER A 132 -21.87 -7.76 17.67
N GLY A 133 -22.16 -9.04 17.49
CA GLY A 133 -23.26 -9.50 16.64
C GLY A 133 -24.64 -8.95 17.07
N ALA A 134 -24.81 -8.65 18.35
CA ALA A 134 -26.06 -8.06 18.85
C ALA A 134 -26.29 -6.65 18.26
N HIS A 135 -25.26 -5.81 18.17
CA HIS A 135 -25.35 -4.50 17.54
C HIS A 135 -25.61 -4.59 16.02
N ALA A 136 -25.07 -5.61 15.36
CA ALA A 136 -25.25 -5.80 13.92
C ALA A 136 -26.66 -6.26 13.50
N ARG A 137 -27.56 -6.60 14.44
CA ARG A 137 -28.97 -6.88 14.13
C ARG A 137 -29.68 -5.71 13.45
N GLU A 138 -29.26 -4.48 13.71
CA GLU A 138 -29.77 -3.31 13.01
C GLU A 138 -29.45 -3.41 11.50
N ALA A 139 -28.23 -3.84 11.13
CA ALA A 139 -27.85 -4.04 9.73
C ALA A 139 -28.69 -5.15 9.06
N VAL A 140 -29.02 -6.24 9.79
CA VAL A 140 -29.93 -7.29 9.30
C VAL A 140 -31.31 -6.69 8.98
N MET A 141 -31.86 -5.86 9.88
CA MET A 141 -33.16 -5.22 9.66
C MET A 141 -33.16 -4.27 8.48
N ILE A 142 -32.11 -3.48 8.30
CA ILE A 142 -31.95 -2.58 7.14
C ILE A 142 -31.96 -3.42 5.84
N LEU A 143 -31.15 -4.48 5.76
CA LEU A 143 -31.07 -5.32 4.57
C LEU A 143 -32.38 -6.08 4.29
N ALA A 144 -33.11 -6.48 5.31
CA ALA A 144 -34.39 -7.15 5.13
C ALA A 144 -35.49 -6.21 4.64
N ALA A 145 -35.47 -4.93 5.03
CA ALA A 145 -36.49 -3.95 4.72
C ALA A 145 -36.23 -3.17 3.42
N HIS A 146 -34.95 -2.98 3.03
CA HIS A 146 -34.61 -2.09 1.93
C HIS A 146 -34.74 -2.80 0.55
N PRO A 147 -35.52 -2.22 -0.40
CA PRO A 147 -35.77 -2.86 -1.70
C PRO A 147 -34.52 -2.98 -2.59
N GLY A 148 -33.50 -2.15 -2.37
CA GLY A 148 -32.22 -2.20 -3.08
C GLY A 148 -31.19 -3.17 -2.45
N ALA A 149 -31.56 -3.90 -1.39
CA ALA A 149 -30.66 -4.84 -0.77
C ALA A 149 -30.38 -6.06 -1.68
N ALA A 150 -29.14 -6.50 -1.68
CA ALA A 150 -28.74 -7.69 -2.42
C ALA A 150 -29.50 -8.92 -1.91
N ALA A 151 -29.99 -9.74 -2.86
CA ALA A 151 -30.81 -10.91 -2.54
C ALA A 151 -30.13 -11.84 -1.53
N SER A 152 -30.84 -12.24 -0.49
CA SER A 152 -30.40 -13.18 0.54
C SER A 152 -29.25 -12.69 1.45
N TRP A 153 -28.75 -11.44 1.29
CA TRP A 153 -27.66 -10.94 2.16
C TRP A 153 -28.11 -10.75 3.61
N HIS A 154 -29.37 -10.35 3.85
CA HIS A 154 -29.93 -10.30 5.20
C HIS A 154 -29.94 -11.68 5.88
N GLN A 155 -30.32 -12.75 5.13
CA GLN A 155 -30.33 -14.12 5.64
C GLN A 155 -28.91 -14.62 5.97
N GLY A 156 -27.92 -14.31 5.10
CA GLY A 156 -26.52 -14.64 5.33
C GLY A 156 -25.96 -13.97 6.58
N LEU A 157 -26.24 -12.67 6.78
CA LEU A 157 -25.83 -11.95 7.97
C LEU A 157 -26.56 -12.46 9.22
N GLU A 158 -27.86 -12.73 9.12
CA GLU A 158 -28.66 -13.27 10.21
C GLU A 158 -28.15 -14.64 10.67
N ALA A 159 -27.78 -15.51 9.74
CA ALA A 159 -27.17 -16.79 10.06
C ALA A 159 -25.87 -16.67 10.84
N ILE A 160 -24.99 -15.69 10.45
CA ILE A 160 -23.75 -15.42 11.17
C ILE A 160 -24.02 -14.87 12.58
N VAL A 161 -24.95 -13.89 12.70
CA VAL A 161 -25.30 -13.27 13.99
C VAL A 161 -26.03 -14.27 14.91
N GLY A 162 -26.82 -15.17 14.34
CA GLY A 162 -27.58 -16.20 15.06
C GLY A 162 -26.81 -17.51 15.30
N ALA A 163 -25.56 -17.64 14.83
CA ALA A 163 -24.72 -18.83 15.04
C ALA A 163 -24.49 -19.10 16.53
N ASP A 164 -23.99 -20.31 16.85
CA ASP A 164 -23.58 -20.61 18.22
C ASP A 164 -22.55 -19.61 18.74
N GLN A 165 -22.49 -19.43 20.05
CA GLN A 165 -21.69 -18.40 20.69
C GLN A 165 -20.23 -18.42 20.25
N LYS A 166 -19.61 -19.60 20.23
CA LYS A 166 -18.18 -19.75 19.91
C LYS A 166 -17.88 -19.36 18.45
N GLN A 167 -18.72 -19.81 17.54
CA GLN A 167 -18.59 -19.52 16.11
C GLN A 167 -18.79 -18.02 15.84
N ARG A 168 -19.88 -17.46 16.38
CA ARG A 168 -20.18 -16.03 16.27
C ARG A 168 -19.05 -15.18 16.81
N ASP A 169 -18.57 -15.46 18.04
CA ASP A 169 -17.52 -14.66 18.68
C ASP A 169 -16.20 -14.73 17.90
N SER A 170 -15.88 -15.88 17.29
CA SER A 170 -14.70 -16.04 16.42
C SER A 170 -14.81 -15.18 15.16
N VAL A 171 -15.96 -15.15 14.48
CA VAL A 171 -16.18 -14.28 13.30
C VAL A 171 -16.13 -12.82 13.70
N TRP A 172 -16.78 -12.47 14.84
CA TRP A 172 -16.84 -11.08 15.29
C TRP A 172 -15.49 -10.54 15.74
N ALA A 173 -14.60 -11.37 16.27
CA ALA A 173 -13.21 -10.97 16.53
C ALA A 173 -12.50 -10.49 15.25
N MET A 174 -12.72 -11.18 14.13
CA MET A 174 -12.16 -10.76 12.83
C MET A 174 -12.83 -9.50 12.27
N VAL A 175 -14.16 -9.37 12.43
CA VAL A 175 -14.92 -8.16 12.06
C VAL A 175 -14.42 -6.96 12.88
N ALA A 176 -14.20 -7.13 14.19
CA ALA A 176 -13.67 -6.10 15.06
C ALA A 176 -12.27 -5.63 14.62
N ILE A 177 -11.39 -6.57 14.19
CA ILE A 177 -10.07 -6.22 13.67
C ILE A 177 -10.20 -5.39 12.38
N ALA A 178 -11.11 -5.74 11.46
CA ALA A 178 -11.31 -5.01 10.20
C ALA A 178 -11.71 -3.55 10.42
N PHE A 179 -12.39 -3.23 11.51
CA PHE A 179 -12.85 -1.89 11.86
C PHE A 179 -12.12 -1.26 13.06
N ALA A 180 -11.09 -1.92 13.60
CA ALA A 180 -10.40 -1.47 14.81
C ALA A 180 -9.86 -0.04 14.72
N ALA A 181 -9.38 0.36 13.53
CA ALA A 181 -8.87 1.70 13.31
C ALA A 181 -9.91 2.81 13.56
N LEU A 182 -11.21 2.50 13.42
CA LEU A 182 -12.30 3.46 13.65
C LEU A 182 -12.49 3.83 15.14
N ALA A 183 -11.84 3.12 16.06
CA ALA A 183 -11.77 3.48 17.46
C ALA A 183 -11.02 4.79 17.71
N ASP A 184 -10.08 5.14 16.82
CA ASP A 184 -9.34 6.41 16.91
C ASP A 184 -10.21 7.55 16.34
N PRO A 185 -10.51 8.59 17.14
CA PRO A 185 -11.31 9.73 16.67
C PRO A 185 -10.73 10.44 15.45
N LYS A 186 -9.40 10.45 15.29
CA LYS A 186 -8.73 11.05 14.12
C LYS A 186 -9.01 10.24 12.85
N VAL A 187 -8.95 8.93 12.97
CA VAL A 187 -9.28 8.02 11.86
C VAL A 187 -10.75 8.12 11.51
N LEU A 188 -11.61 8.13 12.52
CA LEU A 188 -13.05 8.27 12.33
C LEU A 188 -13.42 9.58 11.62
N ASP A 189 -12.78 10.71 11.98
CA ASP A 189 -12.93 12.00 11.29
C ASP A 189 -12.49 11.92 9.83
N ALA A 190 -11.34 11.30 9.53
CA ALA A 190 -10.82 11.17 8.18
C ALA A 190 -11.71 10.31 7.26
N VAL A 191 -12.49 9.37 7.82
CA VAL A 191 -13.40 8.51 7.05
C VAL A 191 -14.87 8.97 7.10
N SER A 192 -15.15 10.11 7.73
CA SER A 192 -16.49 10.70 7.86
C SER A 192 -16.57 12.05 7.14
N PRO A 193 -16.57 12.05 5.78
CA PRO A 193 -16.67 13.30 5.01
C PRO A 193 -18.01 13.99 5.24
N GLY A 194 -17.98 15.32 5.36
CA GLY A 194 -19.16 16.15 5.30
C GLY A 194 -19.71 16.30 3.86
N PRO A 195 -20.84 16.99 3.72
CA PRO A 195 -21.42 17.29 2.42
C PRO A 195 -20.42 18.01 1.52
N GLY A 196 -20.12 17.44 0.33
CA GLY A 196 -19.18 18.02 -0.64
C GLY A 196 -17.70 17.74 -0.38
N GLU A 197 -17.32 17.11 0.74
CA GLU A 197 -15.92 16.79 1.07
C GLU A 197 -15.49 15.40 0.58
N GLN A 198 -16.43 14.61 0.11
CA GLN A 198 -16.18 13.23 -0.30
C GLN A 198 -15.25 13.15 -1.50
N PHE A 199 -14.15 12.42 -1.35
CA PHE A 199 -13.26 12.10 -2.46
C PHE A 199 -14.00 11.33 -3.56
N ASP A 200 -13.88 11.79 -4.82
CA ASP A 200 -14.45 11.13 -5.99
C ASP A 200 -13.36 10.57 -6.91
N PRO A 201 -13.19 9.22 -6.95
CA PRO A 201 -12.16 8.58 -7.76
C PRO A 201 -12.26 8.88 -9.25
N GLN A 202 -13.47 8.99 -9.81
CA GLN A 202 -13.65 9.21 -11.27
C GLN A 202 -13.20 10.60 -11.68
N THR A 203 -13.65 11.63 -10.97
CA THR A 203 -13.23 13.02 -11.21
C THR A 203 -11.72 13.15 -11.03
N PHE A 204 -11.18 12.57 -9.97
CA PHE A 204 -9.75 12.52 -9.70
C PHE A 204 -8.93 11.94 -10.87
N LEU A 205 -9.35 10.78 -11.41
CA LEU A 205 -8.67 10.13 -12.54
C LEU A 205 -8.70 11.01 -13.79
N ARG A 206 -9.84 11.59 -14.13
CA ARG A 206 -10.01 12.46 -15.31
C ARG A 206 -9.19 13.75 -15.22
N GLN A 207 -8.99 14.27 -14.02
CA GLN A 207 -8.22 15.49 -13.77
C GLN A 207 -6.72 15.23 -13.58
N ARG A 208 -6.22 14.01 -13.80
CA ARG A 208 -4.81 13.62 -13.58
C ARG A 208 -4.34 13.90 -12.15
N GLY A 209 -5.22 13.72 -11.19
CA GLY A 209 -4.97 14.02 -9.80
C GLY A 209 -3.85 13.17 -9.19
N THR A 210 -3.34 13.59 -8.04
CA THR A 210 -2.38 12.82 -7.26
C THR A 210 -2.92 12.61 -5.85
N VAL A 211 -3.04 11.34 -5.42
CA VAL A 211 -3.42 11.00 -4.05
C VAL A 211 -2.22 10.41 -3.31
N PHE A 212 -1.90 11.02 -2.17
CA PHE A 212 -0.92 10.50 -1.22
C PHE A 212 -1.67 9.84 -0.07
N LEU A 213 -1.41 8.55 0.13
CA LEU A 213 -1.95 7.76 1.22
C LEU A 213 -0.84 7.56 2.25
N VAL A 214 -1.00 8.17 3.42
CA VAL A 214 -0.02 8.12 4.50
C VAL A 214 -0.65 7.41 5.70
N GLY A 215 0.00 6.35 6.18
CA GLY A 215 -0.52 5.60 7.32
C GLY A 215 0.44 4.53 7.79
N THR A 216 0.26 4.03 9.01
CA THR A 216 1.06 2.92 9.55
C THR A 216 0.31 1.59 9.44
N SER A 217 1.06 0.51 9.29
CA SER A 217 0.53 -0.85 9.29
C SER A 217 0.53 -1.49 10.68
N THR A 218 1.13 -0.83 11.66
CA THR A 218 1.34 -1.35 13.01
C THR A 218 0.78 -0.42 14.08
N GLY A 219 0.49 -0.98 15.24
CA GLY A 219 -0.06 -0.23 16.38
C GLY A 219 -1.59 -0.36 16.51
N ALA A 220 -2.11 0.21 17.57
CA ALA A 220 -3.55 0.12 17.92
C ALA A 220 -4.48 0.77 16.89
N SER A 221 -3.98 1.77 16.16
CA SER A 221 -4.74 2.49 15.12
C SER A 221 -4.26 2.13 13.71
N ALA A 222 -3.86 0.89 13.48
CA ALA A 222 -3.39 0.44 12.17
C ALA A 222 -4.43 0.70 11.07
N THR A 223 -4.05 1.48 10.06
CA THR A 223 -4.95 1.92 8.99
C THR A 223 -4.76 1.15 7.69
N ALA A 224 -3.98 0.06 7.72
CA ALA A 224 -3.64 -0.73 6.53
C ALA A 224 -4.87 -1.17 5.72
N GLY A 225 -5.92 -1.69 6.37
CA GLY A 225 -7.16 -2.08 5.73
C GLY A 225 -7.91 -0.91 5.08
N LEU A 226 -7.95 0.26 5.74
CA LEU A 226 -8.58 1.47 5.20
C LEU A 226 -7.81 2.02 3.99
N VAL A 227 -6.48 2.07 4.08
CA VAL A 227 -5.62 2.48 2.95
C VAL A 227 -5.78 1.49 1.79
N GLY A 228 -5.78 0.18 2.05
CA GLY A 228 -6.03 -0.85 1.05
C GLY A 228 -7.39 -0.68 0.38
N ALA A 229 -8.45 -0.46 1.15
CA ALA A 229 -9.80 -0.24 0.63
C ALA A 229 -9.90 1.03 -0.23
N PHE A 230 -9.19 2.09 0.13
CA PHE A 230 -9.11 3.31 -0.69
C PHE A 230 -8.38 3.03 -2.03
N VAL A 231 -7.25 2.33 -2.00
CA VAL A 231 -6.53 1.95 -3.23
C VAL A 231 -7.41 1.11 -4.15
N GLU A 232 -8.13 0.12 -3.59
CA GLU A 232 -9.07 -0.72 -4.34
C GLU A 232 -10.23 0.10 -4.94
N ASP A 233 -10.74 1.11 -4.24
CA ASP A 233 -11.79 2.00 -4.76
C ASP A 233 -11.31 2.78 -5.99
N VAL A 234 -10.09 3.33 -5.95
CA VAL A 234 -9.48 4.02 -7.10
C VAL A 234 -9.17 3.05 -8.24
N ALA A 235 -8.63 1.87 -7.94
CA ALA A 235 -8.33 0.85 -8.93
C ALA A 235 -9.58 0.36 -9.66
N GLU A 236 -10.67 0.14 -8.93
CA GLU A 236 -11.95 -0.27 -9.51
C GLU A 236 -12.58 0.86 -10.35
N ALA A 237 -12.51 2.11 -9.89
CA ALA A 237 -12.94 3.25 -10.68
C ALA A 237 -12.12 3.38 -11.98
N ALA A 238 -10.82 3.11 -11.92
CA ALA A 238 -9.94 3.11 -13.09
C ALA A 238 -10.30 1.98 -14.08
N ARG A 239 -10.59 0.78 -13.58
CA ARG A 239 -11.07 -0.34 -14.45
C ARG A 239 -12.37 0.01 -15.16
N ARG A 240 -13.34 0.58 -14.45
CA ARG A 240 -14.62 1.02 -15.04
C ARG A 240 -14.41 2.13 -16.05
N LEU A 241 -13.55 3.10 -15.75
CA LEU A 241 -13.20 4.16 -16.70
C LEU A 241 -12.51 3.61 -17.94
N ALA A 242 -11.58 2.66 -17.78
CA ALA A 242 -10.92 1.98 -18.88
C ALA A 242 -11.91 1.25 -19.78
N ALA A 243 -12.82 0.46 -19.20
CA ALA A 243 -13.84 -0.27 -19.93
C ALA A 243 -14.76 0.64 -20.77
N ALA A 244 -15.00 1.88 -20.31
CA ALA A 244 -15.77 2.90 -21.01
C ALA A 244 -14.94 3.77 -21.97
N SER A 245 -13.61 3.55 -22.06
CA SER A 245 -12.69 4.35 -22.88
C SER A 245 -12.33 3.64 -24.21
N PRO A 246 -11.90 4.37 -25.25
CA PRO A 246 -11.44 3.77 -26.48
C PRO A 246 -10.33 2.75 -26.27
N GLY A 247 -10.45 1.57 -26.89
CA GLY A 247 -9.48 0.48 -26.71
C GLY A 247 -9.47 -0.14 -25.32
N ALA A 248 -10.51 0.06 -24.51
CA ALA A 248 -10.63 -0.39 -23.12
C ALA A 248 -9.43 0.02 -22.25
N ARG A 249 -8.90 1.22 -22.48
CA ARG A 249 -7.69 1.72 -21.84
C ARG A 249 -7.84 3.19 -21.46
N ILE A 250 -7.37 3.56 -20.25
CA ILE A 250 -7.26 4.96 -19.86
C ILE A 250 -5.95 5.58 -20.40
N ASP A 251 -6.07 6.79 -20.92
CA ASP A 251 -4.95 7.59 -21.41
C ASP A 251 -5.15 9.06 -20.99
N PRO A 252 -4.19 9.68 -20.29
CA PRO A 252 -2.95 9.08 -19.78
C PRO A 252 -3.19 8.05 -18.67
N PRO A 253 -2.25 7.07 -18.50
CA PRO A 253 -2.44 5.95 -17.57
C PRO A 253 -2.46 6.40 -16.10
N LEU A 254 -3.17 5.62 -15.27
CA LEU A 254 -3.02 5.69 -13.82
C LEU A 254 -1.69 5.05 -13.40
N SER A 255 -0.90 5.77 -12.63
CA SER A 255 0.32 5.24 -12.00
C SER A 255 0.04 4.90 -10.53
N MET A 256 0.02 3.62 -10.21
CA MET A 256 -0.05 3.11 -8.84
C MET A 256 1.36 2.85 -8.33
N ILE A 257 1.86 3.72 -7.46
CA ILE A 257 3.22 3.64 -6.90
C ILE A 257 3.10 3.24 -5.44
N LEU A 258 3.12 1.93 -5.20
CA LEU A 258 2.86 1.33 -3.89
C LEU A 258 4.18 1.18 -3.14
N ASP A 259 4.61 2.25 -2.48
CA ASP A 259 5.78 2.20 -1.60
C ASP A 259 5.43 1.42 -0.34
N GLU A 260 6.36 0.55 0.09
CA GLU A 260 6.14 -0.38 1.20
C GLU A 260 4.85 -1.21 1.05
N ALA A 261 4.60 -1.73 -0.16
CA ALA A 261 3.34 -2.40 -0.54
C ALA A 261 2.90 -3.51 0.42
N ALA A 262 3.83 -4.20 1.06
CA ALA A 262 3.53 -5.25 2.04
C ALA A 262 2.88 -4.72 3.33
N ASN A 263 2.96 -3.42 3.60
CA ASN A 263 2.27 -2.79 4.73
C ASN A 263 0.79 -2.54 4.45
N TYR A 264 0.38 -2.59 3.17
CA TYR A 264 -0.99 -2.35 2.71
C TYR A 264 -1.40 -3.48 1.78
N PRO A 265 -1.71 -4.68 2.30
CA PRO A 265 -2.01 -5.84 1.47
C PRO A 265 -3.25 -5.59 0.61
N LEU A 266 -3.05 -5.55 -0.70
CA LEU A 266 -4.10 -5.40 -1.69
C LEU A 266 -4.49 -6.77 -2.23
N PRO A 267 -5.75 -7.22 -2.05
CA PRO A 267 -6.20 -8.50 -2.60
C PRO A 267 -6.20 -8.56 -4.12
N SER A 268 -6.32 -7.42 -4.80
CA SER A 268 -6.31 -7.34 -6.27
C SER A 268 -4.92 -7.20 -6.87
N LEU A 269 -3.86 -7.08 -6.05
CA LEU A 269 -2.51 -6.81 -6.56
C LEU A 269 -2.00 -7.82 -7.59
N PRO A 270 -2.19 -9.15 -7.43
CA PRO A 270 -1.78 -10.12 -8.45
C PRO A 270 -2.46 -9.87 -9.81
N SER A 271 -3.77 -9.59 -9.83
CA SER A 271 -4.49 -9.29 -11.07
C SER A 271 -4.11 -7.91 -11.64
N LEU A 272 -3.87 -6.90 -10.81
CA LEU A 272 -3.37 -5.60 -11.26
C LEU A 272 -1.99 -5.71 -11.93
N MET A 273 -1.14 -6.58 -11.43
CA MET A 273 0.18 -6.82 -12.02
C MET A 273 0.10 -7.54 -13.37
N SER A 274 -0.83 -8.47 -13.54
CA SER A 274 -0.99 -9.26 -14.78
C SER A 274 -1.79 -8.51 -15.85
N GLU A 275 -2.87 -7.81 -15.48
CA GLU A 275 -3.86 -7.26 -16.41
C GLU A 275 -3.81 -5.74 -16.53
N GLY A 276 -3.34 -5.05 -15.49
CA GLY A 276 -3.40 -3.59 -15.38
C GLY A 276 -2.74 -2.85 -16.54
N GLY A 277 -1.66 -3.40 -17.10
CA GLY A 277 -0.98 -2.80 -18.25
C GLY A 277 -1.87 -2.66 -19.49
N GLY A 278 -2.79 -3.60 -19.73
CA GLY A 278 -3.77 -3.56 -20.82
C GLY A 278 -4.79 -2.42 -20.64
N THR A 279 -5.26 -2.19 -19.44
CA THR A 279 -6.27 -1.18 -19.11
C THR A 279 -5.70 0.23 -18.87
N GLY A 280 -4.36 0.41 -18.95
CA GLY A 280 -3.72 1.68 -18.65
C GLY A 280 -3.51 1.93 -17.16
N ILE A 281 -3.55 0.89 -16.34
CA ILE A 281 -3.19 0.93 -14.92
C ILE A 281 -1.77 0.40 -14.80
N THR A 282 -0.80 1.26 -14.50
CA THR A 282 0.60 0.88 -14.32
C THR A 282 0.91 0.76 -12.83
N THR A 283 1.37 -0.43 -12.42
CA THR A 283 1.63 -0.70 -11.00
C THR A 283 3.13 -0.89 -10.74
N MET A 284 3.65 -0.11 -9.77
CA MET A 284 4.97 -0.26 -9.19
C MET A 284 4.82 -0.76 -7.76
N VAL A 285 5.28 -1.99 -7.51
CA VAL A 285 5.29 -2.63 -6.20
C VAL A 285 6.67 -2.51 -5.60
N VAL A 286 6.79 -1.82 -4.47
CA VAL A 286 8.06 -1.62 -3.78
C VAL A 286 8.10 -2.50 -2.53
N LEU A 287 9.08 -3.39 -2.47
CA LEU A 287 9.24 -4.40 -1.43
C LEU A 287 10.64 -4.31 -0.79
N GLN A 288 10.73 -4.70 0.46
CA GLN A 288 12.02 -4.83 1.14
C GLN A 288 12.69 -6.18 0.82
N SER A 289 11.90 -7.24 0.65
CA SER A 289 12.34 -8.59 0.27
C SER A 289 11.18 -9.40 -0.32
N LEU A 290 11.48 -10.47 -1.04
CA LEU A 290 10.46 -11.43 -1.49
C LEU A 290 9.90 -12.25 -0.32
N ALA A 291 10.70 -12.46 0.73
CA ALA A 291 10.23 -13.11 1.96
C ALA A 291 9.09 -12.32 2.61
N GLN A 292 9.16 -10.98 2.62
CA GLN A 292 8.07 -10.12 3.11
C GLN A 292 6.81 -10.27 2.25
N ALA A 293 6.95 -10.34 0.92
CA ALA A 293 5.81 -10.57 0.03
C ALA A 293 5.14 -11.92 0.32
N ARG A 294 5.93 -12.99 0.47
CA ARG A 294 5.42 -14.33 0.81
C ARG A 294 4.71 -14.37 2.16
N ALA A 295 5.19 -13.62 3.14
CA ALA A 295 4.54 -13.54 4.45
C ALA A 295 3.16 -12.87 4.39
N VAL A 296 2.97 -11.90 3.48
CA VAL A 296 1.73 -11.11 3.36
C VAL A 296 0.71 -11.76 2.43
N TRP A 297 1.13 -12.17 1.23
CA TRP A 297 0.22 -12.70 0.19
C TRP A 297 0.24 -14.23 0.09
N GLY A 298 1.13 -14.92 0.82
CA GLY A 298 1.40 -16.33 0.63
C GLY A 298 2.35 -16.61 -0.53
N GLU A 299 2.86 -17.84 -0.62
CA GLU A 299 3.88 -18.23 -1.61
C GLU A 299 3.36 -18.05 -3.05
N HIS A 300 2.13 -18.53 -3.34
CA HIS A 300 1.58 -18.52 -4.71
C HIS A 300 1.33 -17.09 -5.23
N GLU A 301 0.66 -16.25 -4.46
CA GLU A 301 0.34 -14.88 -4.86
C GLU A 301 1.59 -14.00 -4.93
N ALA A 302 2.56 -14.19 -4.03
CA ALA A 302 3.83 -13.50 -4.09
C ALA A 302 4.62 -13.88 -5.37
N CYS A 303 4.61 -15.16 -5.77
CA CYS A 303 5.16 -15.60 -7.04
C CYS A 303 4.41 -14.97 -8.23
N ALA A 304 3.07 -14.95 -8.20
CA ALA A 304 2.27 -14.34 -9.27
C ALA A 304 2.59 -12.84 -9.44
N ILE A 305 2.72 -12.08 -8.35
CA ILE A 305 3.13 -10.66 -8.38
C ILE A 305 4.52 -10.51 -9.03
N TRP A 306 5.46 -11.37 -8.63
CA TRP A 306 6.82 -11.34 -9.14
C TRP A 306 6.88 -11.69 -10.63
N ASP A 307 6.23 -12.78 -11.04
CA ASP A 307 6.30 -13.30 -12.41
C ASP A 307 5.61 -12.37 -13.40
N ALA A 308 4.47 -11.78 -13.02
CA ALA A 308 3.76 -10.78 -13.83
C ALA A 308 4.55 -9.47 -14.03
N ALA A 309 5.57 -9.21 -13.21
CA ALA A 309 6.36 -7.99 -13.32
C ALA A 309 7.28 -8.01 -14.55
N ILE A 310 6.94 -7.25 -15.59
CA ILE A 310 7.76 -7.08 -16.81
C ILE A 310 9.12 -6.44 -16.49
N VAL A 311 9.13 -5.53 -15.52
CA VAL A 311 10.32 -4.79 -15.06
C VAL A 311 10.60 -5.16 -13.62
N LYS A 312 11.80 -5.66 -13.35
CA LYS A 312 12.29 -5.97 -12.01
C LYS A 312 13.56 -5.16 -11.75
N VAL A 313 13.58 -4.42 -10.65
CA VAL A 313 14.74 -3.63 -10.23
C VAL A 313 15.20 -4.10 -8.86
N ILE A 314 16.46 -4.43 -8.76
CA ILE A 314 17.07 -5.01 -7.55
C ILE A 314 18.17 -4.08 -7.07
N LEU A 315 18.04 -3.62 -5.83
CA LEU A 315 19.02 -2.78 -5.14
C LEU A 315 19.90 -3.60 -4.21
N GLY A 316 21.07 -3.07 -3.91
CA GLY A 316 22.00 -3.69 -2.97
C GLY A 316 21.52 -3.72 -1.53
N GLY A 317 22.20 -4.49 -0.70
CA GLY A 317 21.96 -4.59 0.73
C GLY A 317 20.97 -5.69 1.15
N GLY A 318 20.45 -6.50 0.24
CA GLY A 318 19.62 -7.67 0.56
C GLY A 318 20.35 -8.64 1.51
N SER A 319 19.63 -9.18 2.50
CA SER A 319 20.18 -10.10 3.51
C SER A 319 19.56 -11.50 3.48
N ASN A 320 18.47 -11.71 2.73
CA ASN A 320 17.85 -13.02 2.59
C ASN A 320 18.63 -13.87 1.59
N ALA A 321 19.29 -14.94 2.07
CA ALA A 321 20.14 -15.79 1.23
C ALA A 321 19.33 -16.47 0.13
N ARG A 322 18.14 -17.00 0.42
CA ARG A 322 17.26 -17.65 -0.56
C ARG A 322 16.89 -16.68 -1.70
N ASP A 323 16.45 -15.46 -1.35
CA ASP A 323 16.09 -14.44 -2.34
C ASP A 323 17.29 -14.09 -3.24
N LEU A 324 18.50 -13.93 -2.64
CA LEU A 324 19.71 -13.62 -3.39
C LEU A 324 20.18 -14.77 -4.29
N GLU A 325 20.04 -16.02 -3.85
CA GLU A 325 20.33 -17.20 -4.66
C GLU A 325 19.40 -17.34 -5.85
N ASP A 326 18.09 -17.17 -5.62
CA ASP A 326 17.09 -17.23 -6.67
C ASP A 326 17.30 -16.12 -7.72
N LEU A 327 17.65 -14.90 -7.27
CA LEU A 327 18.00 -13.80 -8.16
C LEU A 327 19.30 -14.09 -8.95
N SER A 328 20.32 -14.64 -8.31
CA SER A 328 21.59 -15.00 -8.97
C SER A 328 21.36 -16.06 -10.06
N LYS A 329 20.53 -17.08 -9.78
CA LYS A 329 20.15 -18.11 -10.76
C LYS A 329 19.36 -17.51 -11.92
N LEU A 330 18.42 -16.59 -11.64
CA LEU A 330 17.61 -15.93 -12.66
C LEU A 330 18.43 -15.01 -13.57
N ILE A 331 19.48 -14.37 -13.05
CA ILE A 331 20.44 -13.56 -13.81
C ILE A 331 21.26 -14.44 -14.77
N GLY A 332 21.52 -15.69 -14.38
CA GLY A 332 22.18 -16.69 -15.21
C GLY A 332 23.67 -16.86 -14.94
N GLN A 333 24.28 -17.70 -15.77
CA GLN A 333 25.68 -18.11 -15.67
C GLN A 333 26.45 -17.70 -16.92
N ARG A 334 27.79 -17.67 -16.80
CA ARG A 334 28.71 -17.46 -17.91
C ARG A 334 29.83 -18.47 -17.83
N ASP A 335 30.39 -18.82 -18.99
CA ASP A 335 31.61 -19.60 -19.07
C ASP A 335 32.81 -18.73 -18.71
N GLU A 336 33.59 -19.19 -17.75
CA GLU A 336 34.89 -18.61 -17.40
C GLU A 336 35.99 -19.63 -17.71
N ARG A 337 37.03 -19.17 -18.43
CA ARG A 337 38.21 -20.02 -18.70
C ARG A 337 39.14 -19.97 -17.50
N GLN A 338 39.38 -21.13 -16.91
CA GLN A 338 40.36 -21.29 -15.85
C GLN A 338 41.64 -21.88 -16.47
N PHE A 339 42.74 -21.18 -16.30
CA PHE A 339 44.06 -21.66 -16.70
C PHE A 339 44.73 -22.24 -15.46
N SER A 340 45.24 -23.45 -15.59
CA SER A 340 46.03 -24.11 -14.55
C SER A 340 47.40 -24.42 -15.13
N ASP A 341 48.45 -23.79 -14.61
CA ASP A 341 49.84 -24.07 -14.96
C ASP A 341 50.40 -25.00 -13.90
N SER A 342 50.88 -26.17 -14.33
CA SER A 342 51.59 -27.10 -13.47
C SER A 342 53.01 -27.27 -13.99
N THR A 343 53.97 -27.28 -13.08
CA THR A 343 55.37 -27.61 -13.40
C THR A 343 55.65 -29.02 -12.86
N GLY A 344 55.91 -29.96 -13.76
CA GLY A 344 56.27 -31.31 -13.38
C GLY A 344 57.62 -31.37 -12.66
N ALA A 345 57.92 -32.50 -11.97
CA ALA A 345 59.16 -32.71 -11.28
C ALA A 345 60.40 -32.74 -12.26
N ASP A 346 60.15 -32.85 -13.56
CA ASP A 346 61.07 -32.80 -14.66
C ASP A 346 61.29 -31.37 -15.24
N GLY A 347 60.74 -30.35 -14.61
CA GLY A 347 60.86 -28.96 -15.03
C GLY A 347 59.99 -28.60 -16.23
N ARG A 348 59.19 -29.51 -16.78
CA ARG A 348 58.26 -29.21 -17.88
C ARG A 348 56.97 -28.48 -17.36
N ARG A 349 56.69 -27.36 -18.00
CA ARG A 349 55.44 -26.64 -17.77
C ARG A 349 54.32 -27.20 -18.65
N SER A 350 53.23 -27.60 -18.06
CA SER A 350 51.99 -27.91 -18.77
C SER A 350 50.93 -26.93 -18.39
N SER A 351 50.30 -26.32 -19.40
CA SER A 351 49.15 -25.42 -19.20
C SER A 351 47.90 -26.15 -19.67
N SER A 352 46.92 -26.28 -18.80
CA SER A 352 45.58 -26.78 -19.15
C SER A 352 44.54 -25.66 -19.00
N SER A 353 43.62 -25.59 -19.97
CA SER A 353 42.46 -24.69 -19.84
C SER A 353 41.20 -25.51 -19.69
N SER A 354 40.45 -25.22 -18.62
CA SER A 354 39.10 -25.76 -18.41
C SER A 354 38.08 -24.65 -18.47
N ARG A 355 36.86 -24.97 -18.95
CA ARG A 355 35.72 -24.06 -18.85
C ARG A 355 34.96 -24.39 -17.57
N ARG A 356 34.63 -23.36 -16.81
CA ARG A 356 33.79 -23.47 -15.63
C ARG A 356 32.63 -22.50 -15.76
N GLU A 357 31.42 -22.98 -15.56
CA GLU A 357 30.24 -22.12 -15.42
C GLU A 357 30.30 -21.41 -14.08
N VAL A 358 30.21 -20.07 -14.11
CA VAL A 358 30.16 -19.22 -12.93
C VAL A 358 28.95 -18.29 -13.02
N PRO A 359 28.30 -17.93 -11.90
CA PRO A 359 27.22 -16.94 -11.92
C PRO A 359 27.71 -15.63 -12.55
N ILE A 360 26.89 -15.02 -13.42
CA ILE A 360 27.15 -13.67 -13.96
C ILE A 360 27.26 -12.69 -12.81
N MET A 361 26.35 -12.81 -11.82
CA MET A 361 26.33 -12.03 -10.59
C MET A 361 26.00 -12.96 -9.42
N ASP A 362 26.99 -13.24 -8.59
CA ASP A 362 26.81 -14.07 -7.40
C ASP A 362 26.07 -13.29 -6.29
N THR A 363 25.66 -14.01 -5.25
CA THR A 363 24.92 -13.46 -4.10
C THR A 363 25.68 -12.34 -3.39
N SER A 364 27.04 -12.44 -3.34
CA SER A 364 27.91 -11.44 -2.73
C SER A 364 27.88 -10.13 -3.52
N ARG A 365 28.01 -10.20 -4.83
CA ARG A 365 27.95 -9.03 -5.73
C ARG A 365 26.58 -8.38 -5.70
N LEU A 366 25.49 -9.15 -5.69
CA LEU A 366 24.12 -8.62 -5.54
C LEU A 366 23.97 -7.87 -4.23
N ARG A 367 24.45 -8.45 -3.13
CA ARG A 367 24.39 -7.82 -1.82
C ARG A 367 25.20 -6.54 -1.75
N MET A 368 26.38 -6.52 -2.38
CA MET A 368 27.34 -5.40 -2.31
C MET A 368 27.17 -4.37 -3.42
N LEU A 369 26.05 -4.37 -4.15
CA LEU A 369 25.76 -3.31 -5.13
C LEU A 369 25.88 -1.93 -4.46
N PRO A 370 26.68 -1.01 -5.03
CA PRO A 370 26.87 0.32 -4.46
C PRO A 370 25.56 1.11 -4.40
N PHE A 371 25.46 2.03 -3.44
CA PHE A 371 24.34 2.97 -3.37
C PHE A 371 24.21 3.76 -4.67
N GLY A 372 23.00 3.90 -5.21
CA GLY A 372 22.77 4.53 -6.50
C GLY A 372 22.94 3.62 -7.70
N THR A 373 23.20 2.32 -7.50
CA THR A 373 23.23 1.32 -8.57
C THR A 373 22.13 0.27 -8.39
N ALA A 374 21.68 -0.33 -9.48
CA ALA A 374 20.68 -1.38 -9.47
C ALA A 374 20.94 -2.41 -10.57
N VAL A 375 20.40 -3.62 -10.40
CA VAL A 375 20.23 -4.57 -11.48
C VAL A 375 18.81 -4.44 -12.03
N LEU A 376 18.73 -4.17 -13.32
CA LEU A 376 17.47 -4.13 -14.07
C LEU A 376 17.30 -5.43 -14.85
N MET A 377 16.18 -6.10 -14.67
CA MET A 377 15.71 -7.18 -15.50
C MET A 377 14.45 -6.76 -16.24
N LEU A 378 14.49 -6.83 -17.57
CA LEU A 378 13.41 -6.41 -18.46
C LEU A 378 13.08 -7.54 -19.43
N ARG A 379 11.93 -8.19 -19.23
CA ARG A 379 11.46 -9.32 -20.08
C ARG A 379 12.58 -10.34 -20.36
N ALA A 380 12.85 -10.62 -21.64
CA ALA A 380 13.88 -11.52 -22.13
C ALA A 380 15.25 -10.84 -22.37
N ALA A 381 15.38 -9.55 -22.05
CA ALA A 381 16.66 -8.84 -22.18
C ALA A 381 17.68 -9.36 -21.16
N ARG A 382 18.97 -9.30 -21.52
CA ARG A 382 20.04 -9.59 -20.56
C ARG A 382 19.95 -8.60 -19.38
N PRO A 383 20.24 -9.05 -18.15
CA PRO A 383 20.29 -8.16 -16.99
C PRO A 383 21.26 -7.00 -17.20
N ILE A 384 20.86 -5.81 -16.78
CA ILE A 384 21.63 -4.57 -16.95
C ILE A 384 21.96 -4.01 -15.57
N VAL A 385 23.23 -3.74 -15.32
CA VAL A 385 23.64 -2.93 -14.16
C VAL A 385 23.54 -1.47 -14.57
N LEU A 386 22.75 -0.69 -13.84
CA LEU A 386 22.51 0.72 -14.15
C LEU A 386 22.87 1.62 -12.97
N SER A 387 23.26 2.84 -13.29
CA SER A 387 23.42 3.94 -12.33
C SER A 387 22.14 4.74 -12.31
N MET A 388 21.64 5.05 -11.12
CA MET A 388 20.36 5.72 -10.92
C MET A 388 20.58 7.20 -10.57
N THR A 389 19.80 8.08 -11.19
CA THR A 389 19.81 9.50 -10.86
C THR A 389 18.89 9.79 -9.68
N ALA A 390 19.42 10.43 -8.63
CA ALA A 390 18.60 10.88 -7.51
C ALA A 390 17.70 12.05 -7.92
N TRP A 391 16.49 12.16 -7.34
CA TRP A 391 15.61 13.31 -7.58
C TRP A 391 16.30 14.66 -7.23
N THR A 392 17.27 14.63 -6.32
CA THR A 392 18.05 15.80 -5.92
C THR A 392 19.06 16.28 -6.97
N GLN A 393 19.25 15.51 -8.05
CA GLN A 393 20.12 15.80 -9.19
C GLN A 393 19.33 16.18 -10.45
N ARG A 394 17.99 16.24 -10.38
CA ARG A 394 17.13 16.70 -11.48
C ARG A 394 17.36 18.17 -11.78
N ALA A 395 17.00 18.61 -12.98
CA ALA A 395 17.07 20.01 -13.37
C ALA A 395 16.19 20.91 -12.46
N ASP A 396 15.05 20.38 -12.01
CA ASP A 396 14.09 21.05 -11.13
C ASP A 396 14.38 20.83 -9.62
N ALA A 397 15.49 20.19 -9.26
CA ALA A 397 15.82 19.83 -7.87
C ALA A 397 15.84 21.01 -6.90
N GLY A 398 16.22 22.22 -7.38
CA GLY A 398 16.21 23.44 -6.56
C GLY A 398 14.81 23.78 -6.05
N GLU A 399 13.83 23.79 -6.94
CA GLU A 399 12.43 24.05 -6.62
C GLU A 399 11.84 22.96 -5.71
N LEU A 400 12.11 21.69 -6.02
CA LEU A 400 11.66 20.56 -5.23
C LEU A 400 12.19 20.60 -3.79
N LYS A 401 13.47 20.96 -3.60
CA LYS A 401 14.07 21.09 -2.26
C LYS A 401 13.45 22.23 -1.46
N LEU A 402 13.14 23.36 -2.08
CA LEU A 402 12.48 24.49 -1.43
C LEU A 402 11.05 24.12 -1.02
N SER A 403 10.30 23.50 -1.93
CA SER A 403 8.96 22.98 -1.67
C SER A 403 8.96 22.02 -0.49
N ARG A 404 9.83 21.03 -0.53
CA ARG A 404 9.99 20.04 0.53
C ARG A 404 10.23 20.68 1.89
N ARG A 405 11.19 21.62 1.98
CA ARG A 405 11.50 22.32 3.24
C ARG A 405 10.29 23.07 3.80
N ARG A 406 9.52 23.74 2.95
CA ARG A 406 8.30 24.46 3.37
C ARG A 406 7.27 23.51 3.96
N LEU A 407 7.02 22.37 3.31
CA LEU A 407 6.06 21.38 3.78
C LEU A 407 6.54 20.70 5.08
N GLU A 408 7.84 20.41 5.19
CA GLU A 408 8.42 19.88 6.44
C GLU A 408 8.28 20.88 7.60
N GLN A 409 8.47 22.17 7.36
CA GLN A 409 8.25 23.24 8.35
C GLN A 409 6.77 23.35 8.77
N MET A 410 5.84 23.21 7.83
CA MET A 410 4.39 23.20 8.13
C MET A 410 4.02 22.03 9.02
N ILE A 411 4.53 20.82 8.71
CA ILE A 411 4.29 19.62 9.53
C ILE A 411 4.86 19.81 10.95
N GLN A 412 6.08 20.32 11.07
CA GLN A 412 6.72 20.58 12.36
C GLN A 412 5.96 21.61 13.18
N GLY A 413 5.56 22.75 12.57
CA GLY A 413 4.80 23.78 13.25
C GLY A 413 3.45 23.30 13.74
N ALA A 414 2.72 22.55 12.91
CA ALA A 414 1.43 21.97 13.31
C ALA A 414 1.58 20.91 14.41
N SER A 415 2.67 20.13 14.41
CA SER A 415 2.94 19.13 15.44
C SER A 415 3.26 19.80 16.79
N CYS A 416 4.04 20.88 16.79
CA CYS A 416 4.34 21.66 18.02
C CYS A 416 3.07 22.27 18.60
N ALA A 417 2.25 22.93 17.80
CA ALA A 417 0.99 23.54 18.26
C ALA A 417 0.01 22.49 18.84
N ALA A 418 -0.05 21.31 18.24
CA ALA A 418 -0.87 20.22 18.78
C ALA A 418 -0.32 19.69 20.13
N HIS A 419 0.98 19.71 20.32
CA HIS A 419 1.59 19.29 21.58
C HIS A 419 1.37 20.31 22.70
N GLU A 420 1.53 21.59 22.41
CA GLU A 420 1.26 22.68 23.37
C GLU A 420 -0.20 22.70 23.83
N SER A 421 -1.15 22.37 22.96
CA SER A 421 -2.58 22.29 23.32
C SER A 421 -2.94 21.09 24.21
N LEU A 422 -2.06 20.10 24.31
CA LEU A 422 -2.26 18.90 25.14
C LEU A 422 -1.57 18.99 26.52
N VAL A 423 -0.70 19.98 26.73
CA VAL A 423 -0.09 20.24 28.05
C VAL A 423 -1.13 21.01 28.87
N PRO A 424 -1.65 20.48 30.01
CA PRO A 424 -2.50 21.24 30.90
C PRO A 424 -1.73 22.49 31.35
N LEU A 425 -2.37 23.65 31.31
CA LEU A 425 -1.89 24.82 32.04
C LEU A 425 -1.75 24.37 33.48
N GLY A 426 -0.52 24.21 33.96
CA GLY A 426 -0.26 23.89 35.36
C GLY A 426 -0.97 24.92 36.21
N ASP A 427 -1.75 24.47 37.20
CA ASP A 427 -2.32 25.30 38.21
C ASP A 427 -1.19 26.18 38.79
N GLU A 428 -1.21 27.48 38.52
CA GLU A 428 -0.48 28.46 39.26
C GLU A 428 -0.99 28.34 40.72
N GLU A 429 -0.29 27.57 41.54
CA GLU A 429 -0.48 27.61 42.99
C GLU A 429 -0.37 29.07 43.42
N ALA A 430 -1.53 29.67 43.67
CA ALA A 430 -1.62 30.95 44.35
C ALA A 430 -0.95 30.82 45.72
N HIS A 431 0.27 31.29 45.83
CA HIS A 431 0.97 31.45 47.08
C HIS A 431 0.29 32.60 47.81
N GLU A 432 -0.71 32.31 48.67
CA GLU A 432 -1.21 33.28 49.64
C GLU A 432 -0.10 33.59 50.66
N PRO A 433 0.26 34.88 50.85
CA PRO A 433 1.17 35.25 51.96
C PRO A 433 0.40 35.16 53.26
N GLY A 434 0.81 34.27 54.16
CA GLY A 434 0.28 34.18 55.52
C GLY A 434 0.47 35.48 56.31
N PRO A 435 -0.47 35.81 57.27
CA PRO A 435 -0.39 37.00 58.05
C PRO A 435 0.72 36.92 59.12
N VAL A 436 1.36 38.07 59.33
CA VAL A 436 2.39 38.36 60.37
C VAL A 436 1.79 38.30 61.79
#